data_7904bf7d9b3d21ecbc697a6165076d6f
#
_entry.id   7904bf7d9b3d21ecbc697a6165076d6f
#
_cell.length_a   1.000
_cell.length_b   1.000
_cell.length_c   1.000
_cell.angle_alpha   90.00
_cell.angle_beta   90.00
_cell.angle_gamma   90.00
#
_symmetry.space_group_name_H-M   'P 1'
#
loop_
_entity.id
_entity.type
_entity.pdbx_description
1 polymer ?
#
loop_
_entity_poly.entity_id
_entity_poly.type
_entity_poly.pdbx_seq_one_letter_code
_entity_poly.pdbx_strand_id
1 'polypeptide(L)'
;MSEVRDDPLMVRAVEKAFRILATFDAANPRQTLSQLAERAGLDRSATQRFTHTLSQLGYLRKDARTKAYELTPKTLNMAYQYTRSSPLVLRAHPYLSHLNRTTEETISLTILDDTENIYL
;
A
#
# COMPACT_ATOMS: atom_id res chain seq x y z
N MET A 1 8.74 -11.73 -13.59
CA MET A 1 8.41 -10.33 -13.94
C MET A 1 8.67 -10.01 -15.42
N SER A 2 9.33 -10.92 -16.14
CA SER A 2 9.56 -10.71 -17.57
C SER A 2 8.25 -10.63 -18.36
N GLU A 3 7.22 -11.36 -17.93
CA GLU A 3 5.90 -11.33 -18.58
C GLU A 3 5.27 -9.94 -18.55
N VAL A 4 5.45 -9.23 -17.43
CA VAL A 4 4.94 -7.86 -17.25
C VAL A 4 5.62 -6.90 -18.23
N ARG A 5 6.91 -7.11 -18.50
CA ARG A 5 7.68 -6.24 -19.39
C ARG A 5 7.29 -6.39 -20.85
N ASP A 6 6.87 -7.58 -21.24
CA ASP A 6 6.60 -7.91 -22.65
C ASP A 6 5.15 -7.67 -23.05
N ASP A 7 4.30 -7.34 -22.09
CA ASP A 7 2.88 -7.09 -22.34
C ASP A 7 2.70 -5.71 -22.98
N PRO A 8 2.21 -5.62 -24.23
CA PRO A 8 2.02 -4.33 -24.89
C PRO A 8 0.92 -3.48 -24.25
N LEU A 9 0.03 -4.08 -23.46
CA LEU A 9 -1.04 -3.34 -22.76
C LEU A 9 -0.57 -2.80 -21.42
N MET A 10 0.62 -3.18 -20.98
CA MET A 10 1.15 -2.72 -19.68
C MET A 10 1.52 -1.25 -19.73
N VAL A 11 0.92 -0.46 -18.85
CA VAL A 11 1.28 0.95 -18.67
C VAL A 11 2.35 1.06 -17.60
N ARG A 12 3.59 1.28 -18.02
CA ARG A 12 4.75 1.26 -17.14
C ARG A 12 4.68 2.33 -16.05
N ALA A 13 4.12 3.50 -16.37
CA ALA A 13 3.98 4.56 -15.38
C ALA A 13 3.13 4.12 -14.20
N VAL A 14 2.05 3.40 -14.46
CA VAL A 14 1.18 2.90 -13.40
C VAL A 14 1.93 1.89 -12.53
N GLU A 15 2.63 0.94 -13.15
CA GLU A 15 3.40 -0.06 -12.42
C GLU A 15 4.46 0.60 -11.53
N LYS A 16 5.15 1.60 -12.05
CA LYS A 16 6.20 2.30 -11.32
C LYS A 16 5.62 3.08 -10.12
N ALA A 17 4.46 3.71 -10.30
CA ALA A 17 3.81 4.42 -9.20
C ALA A 17 3.44 3.47 -8.06
N PHE A 18 2.88 2.31 -8.37
CA PHE A 18 2.56 1.31 -7.35
C PHE A 18 3.81 0.74 -6.72
N ARG A 19 4.91 0.62 -7.48
CA ARG A 19 6.18 0.15 -6.93
C ARG A 19 6.69 1.11 -5.86
N ILE A 20 6.54 2.41 -6.07
CA ILE A 20 6.90 3.42 -5.08
C ILE A 20 6.05 3.26 -3.82
N LEU A 21 4.73 3.15 -3.98
CA LEU A 21 3.83 2.98 -2.84
C LEU A 21 4.16 1.72 -2.03
N ALA A 22 4.57 0.65 -2.71
CA ALA A 22 4.89 -0.62 -2.06
C ALA A 22 6.19 -0.58 -1.25
N THR A 23 7.03 0.45 -1.40
CA THR A 23 8.26 0.55 -0.60
C THR A 23 8.00 0.97 0.85
N PHE A 24 6.85 1.56 1.13
CA PHE A 24 6.53 1.99 2.49
C PHE A 24 6.09 0.80 3.34
N ASP A 25 6.66 0.69 4.52
CA ASP A 25 6.31 -0.36 5.47
C ASP A 25 6.58 0.15 6.89
N ALA A 26 6.35 -0.71 7.89
CA ALA A 26 6.51 -0.33 9.29
C ALA A 26 7.96 0.06 9.63
N ALA A 27 8.93 -0.55 8.96
CA ALA A 27 10.35 -0.24 9.18
C ALA A 27 10.78 1.03 8.46
N ASN A 28 10.06 1.41 7.39
CA ASN A 28 10.42 2.55 6.55
C ASN A 28 9.17 3.41 6.28
N PRO A 29 8.61 4.03 7.34
CA PRO A 29 7.39 4.81 7.18
C PRO A 29 7.62 6.18 6.52
N ARG A 30 8.86 6.67 6.58
CA ARG A 30 9.24 7.95 5.97
C ARG A 30 10.50 7.74 5.15
N GLN A 31 10.47 8.24 3.91
CA GLN A 31 11.56 8.02 2.98
C GLN A 31 11.83 9.30 2.18
N THR A 32 13.10 9.63 2.02
CA THR A 32 13.52 10.71 1.13
C THR A 32 13.40 10.27 -0.32
N LEU A 33 13.49 11.23 -1.24
CA LEU A 33 13.44 10.93 -2.67
C LEU A 33 14.52 9.92 -3.07
N SER A 34 15.73 10.08 -2.55
CA SER A 34 16.83 9.16 -2.86
C SER A 34 16.56 7.75 -2.36
N GLN A 35 16.02 7.63 -1.15
CA GLN A 35 15.67 6.32 -0.60
C GLN A 35 14.56 5.65 -1.41
N LEU A 36 13.56 6.41 -1.82
CA LEU A 36 12.48 5.87 -2.64
C LEU A 36 12.99 5.40 -3.99
N ALA A 37 13.86 6.19 -4.64
CA ALA A 37 14.43 5.83 -5.93
C ALA A 37 15.22 4.53 -5.83
N GLU A 38 16.06 4.42 -4.81
CA GLU A 38 16.88 3.22 -4.61
C GLU A 38 16.00 2.00 -4.34
N ARG A 39 15.04 2.13 -3.43
CA ARG A 39 14.20 0.99 -3.04
C ARG A 39 13.23 0.56 -4.14
N ALA A 40 12.71 1.51 -4.90
CA ALA A 40 11.83 1.21 -6.01
C ALA A 40 12.57 0.77 -7.27
N GLY A 41 13.90 0.94 -7.29
CA GLY A 41 14.69 0.61 -8.47
C GLY A 41 14.43 1.54 -9.65
N LEU A 42 14.21 2.82 -9.37
CA LEU A 42 13.92 3.83 -10.38
C LEU A 42 14.97 4.93 -10.32
N ASP A 43 15.15 5.65 -11.43
CA ASP A 43 16.02 6.80 -11.40
C ASP A 43 15.37 7.95 -10.62
N ARG A 44 16.19 8.91 -10.21
CA ARG A 44 15.74 10.01 -9.36
C ARG A 44 14.69 10.87 -10.06
N SER A 45 14.89 11.15 -11.35
CA SER A 45 13.99 11.99 -12.12
C SER A 45 12.59 11.39 -12.22
N ALA A 46 12.51 10.09 -12.55
CA ALA A 46 11.23 9.39 -12.62
C ALA A 46 10.57 9.34 -11.25
N THR A 47 11.34 9.04 -10.22
CA THR A 47 10.82 8.98 -8.85
C THR A 47 10.22 10.31 -8.43
N GLN A 48 10.90 11.41 -8.76
CA GLN A 48 10.41 12.76 -8.44
C GLN A 48 9.07 13.04 -9.11
N ARG A 49 8.92 12.65 -10.37
CA ARG A 49 7.68 12.86 -11.10
C ARG A 49 6.54 12.04 -10.50
N PHE A 50 6.80 10.79 -10.18
CA PHE A 50 5.77 9.92 -9.61
C PHE A 50 5.39 10.32 -8.19
N THR A 51 6.36 10.68 -7.35
CA THR A 51 6.05 11.13 -6.00
C THR A 51 5.28 12.45 -6.01
N HIS A 52 5.61 13.35 -6.94
CA HIS A 52 4.86 14.58 -7.10
C HIS A 52 3.40 14.28 -7.45
N THR A 53 3.18 13.42 -8.41
CA THR A 53 1.83 13.03 -8.83
C THR A 53 1.07 12.37 -7.68
N LEU A 54 1.69 11.42 -6.99
CA LEU A 54 1.05 10.74 -5.87
C LEU A 54 0.73 11.71 -4.73
N SER A 55 1.56 12.73 -4.53
CA SER A 55 1.30 13.76 -3.54
C SER A 55 0.13 14.65 -3.95
N GLN A 56 0.06 15.02 -5.23
CA GLN A 56 -1.07 15.79 -5.75
C GLN A 56 -2.37 15.03 -5.66
N LEU A 57 -2.33 13.72 -5.83
CA LEU A 57 -3.51 12.86 -5.68
C LEU A 57 -3.88 12.61 -4.21
N GLY A 58 -2.99 12.97 -3.28
CA GLY A 58 -3.28 12.88 -1.87
C GLY A 58 -2.81 11.58 -1.19
N TYR A 59 -2.11 10.70 -1.91
CA TYR A 59 -1.64 9.43 -1.35
C TYR A 59 -0.31 9.54 -0.62
N LEU A 60 0.51 10.53 -0.98
CA LEU A 60 1.76 10.82 -0.29
C LEU A 60 1.73 12.24 0.26
N ARG A 61 2.51 12.46 1.31
CA ARG A 61 2.73 13.79 1.88
C ARG A 61 4.21 13.97 2.10
N LYS A 62 4.73 15.12 1.68
CA LYS A 62 6.14 15.46 1.86
C LYS A 62 6.28 16.39 3.07
N ASP A 63 7.12 16.01 4.01
CA ASP A 63 7.45 16.87 5.14
C ASP A 63 8.37 18.00 4.66
N ALA A 64 7.94 19.25 4.86
CA ALA A 64 8.68 20.40 4.38
C ALA A 64 10.05 20.55 5.06
N ARG A 65 10.17 20.10 6.31
CA ARG A 65 11.40 20.21 7.08
C ARG A 65 12.41 19.13 6.72
N THR A 66 11.95 17.87 6.70
CA THR A 66 12.86 16.72 6.47
C THR A 66 12.97 16.35 5.00
N LYS A 67 12.03 16.81 4.17
CA LYS A 67 11.91 16.44 2.76
C LYS A 67 11.58 14.96 2.55
N ALA A 68 11.19 14.25 3.61
CA ALA A 68 10.78 12.85 3.52
C ALA A 68 9.31 12.75 3.12
N TYR A 69 8.99 11.69 2.40
CA TYR A 69 7.61 11.36 2.03
C TYR A 69 7.04 10.32 2.96
N GLU A 70 5.74 10.36 3.18
CA GLU A 70 5.03 9.33 3.94
C GLU A 70 3.66 9.09 3.32
N LEU A 71 3.10 7.91 3.56
CA LEU A 71 1.72 7.60 3.15
C LEU A 71 0.74 8.44 3.95
N THR A 72 -0.38 8.78 3.33
CA THR A 72 -1.47 9.51 3.99
C THR A 72 -2.58 8.54 4.36
N PRO A 73 -3.50 8.95 5.25
CA PRO A 73 -4.68 8.14 5.56
C PRO A 73 -5.56 7.82 4.36
N LYS A 74 -5.41 8.54 3.25
CA LYS A 74 -6.19 8.27 2.04
C LYS A 74 -5.96 6.86 1.51
N THR A 75 -4.78 6.28 1.77
CA THR A 75 -4.50 4.90 1.35
C THR A 75 -5.46 3.90 2.00
N LEU A 76 -6.02 4.24 3.15
CA LEU A 76 -6.97 3.36 3.84
C LEU A 76 -8.31 3.24 3.10
N ASN A 77 -8.64 4.19 2.22
CA ASN A 77 -9.91 4.14 1.50
C ASN A 77 -10.01 2.88 0.64
N MET A 78 -8.94 2.49 -0.02
CA MET A 78 -8.94 1.28 -0.85
C MET A 78 -9.11 0.03 0.01
N ALA A 79 -8.38 -0.05 1.11
CA ALA A 79 -8.48 -1.17 2.03
C ALA A 79 -9.88 -1.25 2.65
N TYR A 80 -10.44 -0.09 3.02
CA TYR A 80 -11.77 -0.02 3.61
C TYR A 80 -12.83 -0.51 2.62
N GLN A 81 -12.74 -0.11 1.35
CA GLN A 81 -13.69 -0.58 0.33
C GLN A 81 -13.58 -2.09 0.13
N TYR A 82 -12.36 -2.63 0.17
CA TYR A 82 -12.18 -4.07 0.09
C TYR A 82 -12.86 -4.78 1.26
N THR A 83 -12.63 -4.33 2.49
CA THR A 83 -13.22 -4.98 3.66
C THR A 83 -14.74 -4.90 3.66
N ARG A 84 -15.30 -3.78 3.18
CA ARG A 84 -16.76 -3.63 3.10
C ARG A 84 -17.40 -4.50 2.03
N SER A 85 -16.70 -4.78 0.95
CA SER A 85 -17.27 -5.50 -0.19
C SER A 85 -16.89 -6.99 -0.22
N SER A 86 -15.91 -7.42 0.58
CA SER A 86 -15.48 -8.81 0.58
C SER A 86 -16.52 -9.71 1.24
N PRO A 87 -17.08 -10.70 0.53
CA PRO A 87 -18.02 -11.64 1.14
C PRO A 87 -17.44 -12.40 2.33
N LEU A 88 -16.15 -12.73 2.26
CA LEU A 88 -15.47 -13.43 3.35
C LEU A 88 -15.44 -12.59 4.62
N VAL A 89 -15.04 -11.31 4.49
CA VAL A 89 -14.97 -10.40 5.63
C VAL A 89 -16.35 -10.15 6.20
N LEU A 90 -17.35 -9.91 5.33
CA LEU A 90 -18.71 -9.64 5.76
C LEU A 90 -19.33 -10.84 6.51
N ARG A 91 -19.01 -12.06 6.08
CA ARG A 91 -19.48 -13.26 6.75
C ARG A 91 -18.76 -13.54 8.05
N ALA A 92 -17.46 -13.27 8.09
CA ALA A 92 -16.62 -13.60 9.26
C ALA A 92 -16.76 -12.56 10.37
N HIS A 93 -17.03 -11.30 10.04
CA HIS A 93 -17.01 -10.20 10.99
C HIS A 93 -17.89 -10.42 12.21
N PRO A 94 -19.16 -10.87 12.09
CA PRO A 94 -20.00 -11.09 13.28
C PRO A 94 -19.41 -12.16 14.21
N TYR A 95 -18.86 -13.23 13.64
CA TYR A 95 -18.26 -14.30 14.44
C TYR A 95 -17.01 -13.84 15.16
N LEU A 96 -16.15 -13.10 14.47
CA LEU A 96 -14.92 -12.56 15.05
C LEU A 96 -15.23 -11.55 16.16
N SER A 97 -16.22 -10.71 15.96
CA SER A 97 -16.66 -9.75 16.98
C SER A 97 -17.20 -10.45 18.20
N HIS A 98 -17.99 -11.51 18.00
CA HIS A 98 -18.52 -12.30 19.11
C HIS A 98 -17.41 -12.97 19.91
N LEU A 99 -16.46 -13.60 19.23
CA LEU A 99 -15.33 -14.26 19.89
C LEU A 99 -14.48 -13.27 20.66
N ASN A 100 -14.23 -12.09 20.08
CA ASN A 100 -13.45 -11.05 20.74
C ASN A 100 -14.14 -10.60 22.05
N ARG A 101 -15.45 -10.39 21.99
CA ARG A 101 -16.22 -9.99 23.21
C ARG A 101 -16.25 -11.09 24.25
N THR A 102 -16.33 -12.35 23.82
CA THR A 102 -16.42 -13.49 24.72
C THR A 102 -15.09 -13.79 25.41
N THR A 103 -13.98 -13.70 24.66
CA THR A 103 -12.65 -14.06 25.15
C THR A 103 -11.86 -12.88 25.66
N GLU A 104 -12.27 -11.66 25.33
CA GLU A 104 -11.54 -10.42 25.60
C GLU A 104 -10.15 -10.42 24.96
N GLU A 105 -10.00 -11.16 23.87
CA GLU A 105 -8.75 -11.24 23.13
C GLU A 105 -8.90 -10.60 21.75
N THR A 106 -7.77 -10.12 21.20
CA THR A 106 -7.73 -9.59 19.86
C THR A 106 -7.72 -10.76 18.87
N ILE A 107 -8.64 -10.72 17.91
CA ILE A 107 -8.77 -11.76 16.88
C ILE A 107 -8.55 -11.13 15.53
N SER A 108 -7.71 -11.76 14.69
CA SER A 108 -7.39 -11.31 13.36
C SER A 108 -7.86 -12.30 12.31
N LEU A 109 -8.32 -11.76 11.18
CA LEU A 109 -8.62 -12.54 9.99
C LEU A 109 -7.55 -12.27 8.95
N THR A 110 -6.95 -13.34 8.41
CA THR A 110 -5.96 -13.23 7.36
C THR A 110 -6.36 -14.05 6.17
N ILE A 111 -5.90 -13.66 5.00
CA ILE A 111 -5.99 -14.45 3.78
C ILE A 111 -4.61 -14.59 3.18
N LEU A 112 -4.40 -15.70 2.49
CA LEU A 112 -3.18 -15.91 1.74
C LEU A 112 -3.42 -15.49 0.30
N ASP A 113 -2.66 -14.50 -0.17
CA ASP A 113 -2.71 -14.04 -1.54
C ASP A 113 -1.35 -14.32 -2.16
N ASP A 114 -1.29 -15.27 -3.09
CA ASP A 114 -0.06 -15.82 -3.64
C ASP A 114 0.83 -16.34 -2.50
N THR A 115 1.89 -15.62 -2.14
CA THR A 115 2.79 -16.02 -1.06
C THR A 115 2.73 -15.10 0.15
N GLU A 116 1.80 -14.14 0.16
CA GLU A 116 1.70 -13.16 1.23
C GLU A 116 0.44 -13.35 2.04
N ASN A 117 0.54 -13.18 3.36
CA ASN A 117 -0.61 -13.15 4.24
C ASN A 117 -1.10 -11.71 4.36
N ILE A 118 -2.38 -11.50 4.09
CA ILE A 118 -3.00 -10.18 4.18
C ILE A 118 -3.96 -10.17 5.35
N TYR A 119 -3.74 -9.25 6.30
CA TYR A 119 -4.57 -9.11 7.48
C TYR A 119 -5.78 -8.22 7.18
N LEU A 120 -6.94 -8.72 7.46
CA LEU A 120 -8.21 -8.03 7.28
C LEU A 120 -8.80 -7.64 8.63
#